data_73b69def295fef69e09a63d0a6f7e7f0
#
_entry.id   73b69def295fef69e09a63d0a6f7e7f0
#
_cell.length_a   1.000
_cell.length_b   1.000
_cell.length_c   1.000
_cell.angle_alpha   90.00
_cell.angle_beta   90.00
_cell.angle_gamma   90.00
#
_symmetry.space_group_name_H-M   'P 1'
#
loop_
_entity.id
_entity.type
_entity.pdbx_description
1 polymer ?
#
loop_
_entity_poly.entity_id
_entity_poly.type
_entity_poly.pdbx_seq_one_letter_code
_entity_poly.pdbx_strand_id
1 'polypeptide(L)'
;QYFPVLSSGEEIATPVKKSQLPKSYITLDFSDKAMLKKFVQQLSSISDTIKSEIQTVQHTPSKATEDLLTITMTDGNKILVPLSEVAKKLPYYEKIKPQLTETSVVDMEAGIFSYRNS
;
A
#
# COMPACT_ATOMS: atom_id res chain seq x y z
N GLN A 1 14.09 14.10 0.17
CA GLN A 1 13.02 14.97 -0.36
C GLN A 1 11.77 14.15 -0.67
N TYR A 2 10.62 14.76 -0.44
CA TYR A 2 9.33 14.13 -0.68
C TYR A 2 8.58 14.95 -1.74
N PHE A 3 7.98 14.26 -2.70
CA PHE A 3 7.18 14.89 -3.75
C PHE A 3 5.70 14.56 -3.50
N PRO A 4 4.86 15.57 -3.25
CA PRO A 4 3.43 15.31 -3.05
C PRO A 4 2.79 14.70 -4.29
N VAL A 5 1.82 13.82 -4.06
CA VAL A 5 1.05 13.19 -5.14
C VAL A 5 -0.42 13.52 -4.93
N LEU A 6 -1.06 14.04 -5.96
CA LEU A 6 -2.49 14.38 -5.94
C LEU A 6 -3.34 13.12 -6.06
N SER A 7 -4.61 13.22 -5.67
CA SER A 7 -5.55 12.10 -5.80
C SER A 7 -5.77 11.65 -7.24
N SER A 8 -5.42 12.50 -8.20
CA SER A 8 -5.43 12.14 -9.63
C SER A 8 -4.25 11.25 -10.02
N GLY A 9 -3.25 11.10 -9.14
CA GLY A 9 -2.02 10.37 -9.42
C GLY A 9 -0.91 11.23 -9.97
N GLU A 10 -1.14 12.53 -10.14
CA GLU A 10 -0.11 13.44 -10.63
C GLU A 10 0.84 13.84 -9.50
N GLU A 11 2.14 13.77 -9.79
CA GLU A 11 3.17 14.17 -8.85
C GLU A 11 3.43 15.67 -8.96
N ILE A 12 3.50 16.34 -7.82
CA ILE A 12 3.84 17.76 -7.76
C ILE A 12 5.36 17.88 -7.83
N ALA A 13 5.85 18.69 -8.77
CA ALA A 13 7.29 18.81 -9.04
C ALA A 13 8.06 19.50 -7.92
N THR A 14 7.39 20.27 -7.07
CA THR A 14 8.04 20.98 -5.96
C THR A 14 8.19 20.06 -4.76
N PRO A 15 9.41 19.69 -4.35
CA PRO A 15 9.58 18.81 -3.20
C PRO A 15 9.26 19.52 -1.89
N VAL A 16 8.90 18.72 -0.86
CA VAL A 16 8.68 19.22 0.48
C VAL A 16 9.65 18.52 1.43
N LYS A 17 9.95 19.18 2.55
CA LYS A 17 10.78 18.61 3.61
C LYS A 17 9.94 17.69 4.50
N LYS A 18 10.58 16.73 5.17
CA LYS A 18 9.89 15.84 6.09
C LYS A 18 9.09 16.59 7.15
N SER A 19 9.61 17.71 7.63
CA SER A 19 8.93 18.55 8.62
C SER A 19 7.65 19.19 8.10
N GLN A 20 7.46 19.25 6.78
CA GLN A 20 6.28 19.84 6.14
C GLN A 20 5.20 18.80 5.82
N LEU A 21 5.48 17.52 6.09
CA LEU A 21 4.52 16.46 5.83
C LEU A 21 3.36 16.50 6.83
N PRO A 22 2.15 16.12 6.41
CA PRO A 22 1.04 16.02 7.35
C PRO A 22 1.35 14.96 8.42
N LYS A 23 0.67 15.03 9.53
CA LYS A 23 0.85 14.11 10.65
C LYS A 23 0.67 12.65 10.23
N SER A 24 -0.24 12.42 9.29
CA SER A 24 -0.49 11.09 8.73
C SER A 24 -0.25 11.15 7.22
N TYR A 25 0.68 10.34 6.73
CA TYR A 25 0.98 10.28 5.31
C TYR A 25 1.37 8.87 4.90
N ILE A 26 1.22 8.57 3.62
CA ILE A 26 1.62 7.29 3.03
C ILE A 26 2.86 7.53 2.19
N THR A 27 3.90 6.73 2.42
CA THR A 27 5.10 6.78 1.58
C THR A 27 4.93 5.82 0.40
N LEU A 28 5.02 6.35 -0.81
CA LEU A 28 4.88 5.59 -2.04
C LEU A 28 6.25 5.45 -2.70
N ASP A 29 6.75 4.23 -2.78
CA ASP A 29 8.07 3.93 -3.33
C ASP A 29 7.92 3.16 -4.65
N PHE A 30 7.68 3.91 -5.71
CA PHE A 30 7.53 3.38 -7.08
C PHE A 30 8.55 4.04 -8.00
N SER A 31 9.27 3.25 -8.77
CA SER A 31 10.13 3.77 -9.84
C SER A 31 9.34 4.10 -11.11
N ASP A 32 8.17 3.45 -11.27
CA ASP A 32 7.32 3.62 -12.46
C ASP A 32 6.15 4.56 -12.13
N LYS A 33 6.13 5.73 -12.77
CA LYS A 33 5.08 6.73 -12.54
C LYS A 33 3.70 6.28 -12.97
N ALA A 34 3.61 5.40 -13.97
CA ALA A 34 2.33 4.85 -14.41
C ALA A 34 1.74 3.95 -13.34
N MET A 35 2.58 3.15 -12.68
CA MET A 35 2.14 2.33 -11.56
C MET A 35 1.71 3.18 -10.37
N LEU A 36 2.47 4.23 -10.05
CA LEU A 36 2.13 5.16 -9.00
C LEU A 36 0.73 5.76 -9.21
N LYS A 37 0.48 6.26 -10.40
CA LYS A 37 -0.80 6.85 -10.76
C LYS A 37 -1.94 5.85 -10.61
N LYS A 38 -1.73 4.62 -11.09
CA LYS A 38 -2.71 3.54 -10.99
C LYS A 38 -3.06 3.21 -9.55
N PHE A 39 -2.03 3.13 -8.70
CA PHE A 39 -2.23 2.85 -7.29
C PHE A 39 -3.04 3.95 -6.60
N VAL A 40 -2.69 5.20 -6.83
CA VAL A 40 -3.39 6.32 -6.22
C VAL A 40 -4.86 6.36 -6.65
N GLN A 41 -5.13 6.04 -7.92
CA GLN A 41 -6.51 5.97 -8.42
C GLN A 41 -7.31 4.87 -7.71
N GLN A 42 -6.69 3.72 -7.44
CA GLN A 42 -7.37 2.64 -6.72
C GLN A 42 -7.60 2.99 -5.25
N LEU A 43 -6.74 3.81 -4.64
CA LEU A 43 -6.92 4.24 -3.26
C LEU A 43 -8.23 4.99 -3.05
N SER A 44 -8.76 5.64 -4.08
CA SER A 44 -10.03 6.36 -3.97
C SER A 44 -11.20 5.43 -3.64
N SER A 45 -11.07 4.13 -3.93
CA SER A 45 -12.08 3.11 -3.64
C SER A 45 -11.87 2.43 -2.28
N ILE A 46 -10.79 2.76 -1.57
CA ILE A 46 -10.43 2.13 -0.31
C ILE A 46 -10.99 2.97 0.84
N SER A 47 -11.48 2.30 1.89
CA SER A 47 -12.03 2.98 3.06
C SER A 47 -10.98 3.84 3.76
N ASP A 48 -11.43 4.92 4.41
CA ASP A 48 -10.53 5.78 5.18
C ASP A 48 -9.87 5.02 6.32
N THR A 49 -10.56 4.04 6.89
CA THR A 49 -10.01 3.18 7.95
C THR A 49 -8.76 2.46 7.48
N ILE A 50 -8.84 1.79 6.32
CA ILE A 50 -7.67 1.08 5.77
C ILE A 50 -6.59 2.05 5.35
N LYS A 51 -6.95 3.16 4.68
CA LYS A 51 -5.96 4.16 4.25
C LYS A 51 -5.17 4.71 5.42
N SER A 52 -5.81 4.94 6.55
CA SER A 52 -5.14 5.46 7.74
C SER A 52 -4.14 4.48 8.36
N GLU A 53 -4.26 3.21 8.04
CA GLU A 53 -3.37 2.16 8.54
C GLU A 53 -2.18 1.88 7.62
N ILE A 54 -2.19 2.42 6.40
CA ILE A 54 -1.09 2.22 5.45
C ILE A 54 0.06 3.16 5.78
N GLN A 55 1.26 2.59 5.93
CA GLN A 55 2.46 3.37 6.19
C GLN A 55 3.31 3.53 4.93
N THR A 56 3.62 2.43 4.24
CA THR A 56 4.50 2.43 3.08
C THR A 56 3.99 1.47 2.02
N VAL A 57 4.12 1.86 0.76
CA VAL A 57 3.78 0.99 -0.38
C VAL A 57 5.01 0.91 -1.29
N GLN A 58 5.46 -0.32 -1.57
CA GLN A 58 6.63 -0.57 -2.40
C GLN A 58 6.29 -1.53 -3.53
N HIS A 59 6.91 -1.30 -4.70
CA HIS A 59 6.81 -2.24 -5.81
C HIS A 59 7.84 -3.34 -5.60
N THR A 60 7.36 -4.56 -5.37
CA THR A 60 8.20 -5.73 -5.07
C THR A 60 7.80 -6.90 -5.97
N PRO A 61 8.15 -6.84 -7.27
CA PRO A 61 7.70 -7.87 -8.21
C PRO A 61 8.21 -9.25 -7.84
N SER A 62 7.39 -10.27 -8.11
CA SER A 62 7.77 -11.66 -7.97
C SER A 62 7.83 -12.31 -9.34
N LYS A 63 8.30 -13.56 -9.41
CA LYS A 63 8.34 -14.30 -10.68
C LYS A 63 6.94 -14.50 -11.27
N ALA A 64 5.95 -14.69 -10.41
CA ALA A 64 4.57 -14.94 -10.83
C ALA A 64 3.78 -13.64 -11.07
N THR A 65 4.18 -12.53 -10.46
CA THR A 65 3.41 -11.30 -10.47
C THR A 65 4.34 -10.09 -10.62
N GLU A 66 4.35 -9.48 -11.80
CA GLU A 66 5.19 -8.32 -12.09
C GLU A 66 4.75 -7.07 -11.32
N ASP A 67 3.45 -6.94 -11.08
CA ASP A 67 2.89 -5.76 -10.43
C ASP A 67 2.65 -5.97 -8.93
N LEU A 68 3.35 -6.91 -8.31
CA LEU A 68 3.18 -7.18 -6.89
C LEU A 68 3.67 -6.01 -6.05
N LEU A 69 2.86 -5.63 -5.06
CA LEU A 69 3.18 -4.60 -4.10
C LEU A 69 3.33 -5.18 -2.71
N THR A 70 4.23 -4.60 -1.93
CA THR A 70 4.30 -4.84 -0.48
C THR A 70 3.79 -3.59 0.21
N ILE A 71 2.70 -3.72 0.95
CA ILE A 71 2.12 -2.63 1.73
C ILE A 71 2.44 -2.89 3.20
N THR A 72 3.18 -1.97 3.81
CA THR A 72 3.48 -2.04 5.24
C THR A 72 2.47 -1.22 6.00
N MET A 73 1.81 -1.84 6.97
CA MET A 73 0.79 -1.20 7.78
C MET A 73 1.42 -0.60 9.05
N THR A 74 0.73 0.34 9.68
CA THR A 74 1.24 1.03 10.87
C THR A 74 1.47 0.10 12.07
N ASP A 75 0.76 -1.04 12.12
CA ASP A 75 0.92 -2.04 13.19
C ASP A 75 2.03 -3.05 12.89
N GLY A 76 2.76 -2.89 11.79
CA GLY A 76 3.86 -3.76 11.41
C GLY A 76 3.47 -4.91 10.49
N ASN A 77 2.19 -5.14 10.28
CA ASN A 77 1.74 -6.16 9.33
C ASN A 77 2.10 -5.75 7.90
N LYS A 78 2.33 -6.74 7.05
CA LYS A 78 2.61 -6.51 5.63
C LYS A 78 1.56 -7.20 4.78
N ILE A 79 1.19 -6.55 3.67
CA ILE A 79 0.24 -7.10 2.71
C ILE A 79 0.94 -7.21 1.36
N LEU A 80 0.88 -8.40 0.76
CA LEU A 80 1.37 -8.63 -0.60
C LEU A 80 0.14 -8.67 -1.51
N VAL A 81 0.04 -7.73 -2.44
CA VAL A 81 -1.13 -7.63 -3.32
C VAL A 81 -0.72 -7.11 -4.69
N PRO A 82 -1.21 -7.71 -5.80
CA PRO A 82 -0.96 -7.14 -7.12
C PRO A 82 -1.61 -5.77 -7.27
N LEU A 83 -0.91 -4.85 -7.93
CA LEU A 83 -1.44 -3.52 -8.17
C LEU A 83 -2.82 -3.55 -8.83
N SER A 84 -3.00 -4.44 -9.81
CA SER A 84 -4.27 -4.57 -10.54
C SER A 84 -5.44 -5.02 -9.66
N GLU A 85 -5.16 -5.54 -8.46
CA GLU A 85 -6.18 -6.11 -7.59
C GLU A 85 -6.32 -5.38 -6.24
N VAL A 86 -5.67 -4.24 -6.07
CA VAL A 86 -5.70 -3.51 -4.80
C VAL A 86 -7.12 -3.17 -4.37
N ALA A 87 -7.89 -2.55 -5.26
CA ALA A 87 -9.26 -2.14 -4.93
C ALA A 87 -10.17 -3.34 -4.60
N LYS A 88 -9.89 -4.49 -5.20
CA LYS A 88 -10.69 -5.71 -5.00
C LYS A 88 -10.30 -6.47 -3.74
N LYS A 89 -8.99 -6.61 -3.48
CA LYS A 89 -8.49 -7.49 -2.43
C LYS A 89 -8.16 -6.79 -1.12
N LEU A 90 -7.65 -5.57 -1.18
CA LEU A 90 -7.23 -4.86 0.03
C LEU A 90 -8.34 -4.72 1.08
N PRO A 91 -9.62 -4.51 0.71
CA PRO A 91 -10.70 -4.43 1.70
C PRO A 91 -10.84 -5.67 2.59
N TYR A 92 -10.39 -6.84 2.14
CA TYR A 92 -10.43 -8.04 2.94
C TYR A 92 -9.55 -7.96 4.20
N TYR A 93 -8.59 -7.03 4.22
CA TYR A 93 -7.73 -6.84 5.37
C TYR A 93 -8.52 -6.51 6.64
N GLU A 94 -9.62 -5.77 6.53
CA GLU A 94 -10.46 -5.44 7.69
C GLU A 94 -11.05 -6.70 8.34
N LYS A 95 -11.29 -7.75 7.54
CA LYS A 95 -11.83 -9.02 8.04
C LYS A 95 -10.73 -9.91 8.61
N ILE A 96 -9.51 -9.79 8.08
CA ILE A 96 -8.38 -10.64 8.48
C ILE A 96 -7.72 -10.11 9.74
N LYS A 97 -7.57 -8.79 9.85
CA LYS A 97 -6.83 -8.13 10.92
C LYS A 97 -7.25 -8.58 12.33
N PRO A 98 -8.55 -8.67 12.67
CA PRO A 98 -8.94 -9.11 14.01
C PRO A 98 -8.55 -10.54 14.35
N GLN A 99 -8.24 -11.35 13.34
CA GLN A 99 -7.84 -12.76 13.52
C GLN A 99 -6.34 -12.91 13.70
N LEU A 100 -5.56 -11.84 13.46
CA LEU A 100 -4.11 -11.88 13.59
C LEU A 100 -3.72 -11.66 15.05
N THR A 101 -3.00 -12.63 15.62
CA THR A 101 -2.57 -12.58 17.02
C THR A 101 -1.17 -12.00 17.18
N GLU A 102 -0.46 -11.84 16.08
CA GLU A 102 0.90 -11.32 16.07
C GLU A 102 1.19 -10.68 14.70
N THR A 103 2.31 -9.96 14.60
CA THR A 103 2.71 -9.34 13.34
C THR A 103 2.81 -10.37 12.23
N SER A 104 2.09 -10.14 11.15
CA SER A 104 1.90 -11.13 10.09
C SER A 104 2.11 -10.55 8.71
N VAL A 105 2.32 -11.44 7.75
CA VAL A 105 2.26 -11.13 6.33
C VAL A 105 0.95 -11.68 5.78
N VAL A 106 0.15 -10.83 5.16
CA VAL A 106 -1.10 -11.24 4.51
C VAL A 106 -0.82 -11.30 3.02
N ASP A 107 -0.74 -12.52 2.49
CA ASP A 107 -0.41 -12.74 1.08
C ASP A 107 -1.69 -12.82 0.27
N MET A 108 -1.90 -11.84 -0.61
CA MET A 108 -3.05 -11.75 -1.50
C MET A 108 -2.64 -11.90 -2.97
N GLU A 109 -1.47 -12.51 -3.23
CA GLU A 109 -0.96 -12.64 -4.60
C GLU A 109 -1.83 -13.57 -5.46
N ALA A 110 -2.08 -14.80 -5.00
CA ALA A 110 -2.88 -15.78 -5.74
C ALA A 110 -4.19 -16.12 -5.05
N GLY A 111 -4.24 -16.01 -3.75
CA GLY A 111 -5.42 -16.20 -2.92
C GLY A 111 -5.31 -15.23 -1.77
N ILE A 112 -5.86 -15.57 -0.62
CA ILE A 112 -5.68 -14.74 0.57
C ILE A 112 -5.22 -15.65 1.70
N PHE A 113 -3.96 -15.49 2.08
CA PHE A 113 -3.31 -16.29 3.13
C PHE A 113 -2.64 -15.38 4.13
N SER A 114 -2.48 -15.83 5.35
CA SER A 114 -1.70 -15.08 6.35
C SER A 114 -0.72 -16.00 7.03
N TYR A 115 0.44 -15.45 7.38
CA TYR A 115 1.44 -16.18 8.15
C TYR A 115 2.24 -15.20 9.00
N ARG A 116 2.86 -15.74 10.06
CA ARG A 116 3.64 -14.94 10.98
C ARG A 116 4.86 -14.35 10.29
N ASN A 117 5.10 -13.07 10.52
CA ASN A 117 6.29 -12.39 10.04
C ASN A 117 7.42 -12.63 11.05
N SER A 118 8.27 -13.56 10.73
CA SER A 118 9.39 -13.93 11.61
C SER A 118 10.66 -13.17 11.24
#